data_d213e66c9f9849845e1253f477fa6f6a
#
_entry.id   d213e66c9f9849845e1253f477fa6f6a
#
_cell.length_a   1.000
_cell.length_b   1.000
_cell.length_c   1.000
_cell.angle_alpha   90.00
_cell.angle_beta   90.00
_cell.angle_gamma   90.00
#
_symmetry.space_group_name_H-M   'P 1'
#
loop_
_entity.id
_entity.type
_entity.pdbx_description
1 polymer ?
#
loop_
_entity_poly.entity_id
_entity_poly.type
_entity_poly.pdbx_seq_one_letter_code
_entity_poly.pdbx_strand_id
1 'polypeptide(L)'
;MEKNFWMNSLMGKRILLLGDSIIDNKSYVLSSELDVTAHLKELCSNDLSTTVENHAVDGDTMYDLVSGQLDSKILSDASHIVVSIGGNDLLHNISFLQTTSELSKVMGKGAMIGKWGVKELNPSRNKVFEETYFEIIEPFKKQYETIVANLSNHRANLLLCTVYEGDLVDSDEFSDVNNSSKTMVSIFNDIVYRTANKYGADVLELRDIFVRSEDYANPIEPSHIGGGKLAKAIYDWTKKSA
;
A
#
# COMPACT_ATOMS: atom_id res chain seq x y z
N MET A 1 5.18 -0.08 37.70
CA MET A 1 5.32 0.38 36.30
C MET A 1 6.74 0.26 35.75
N GLU A 2 7.80 0.29 36.54
CA GLU A 2 9.20 0.21 36.06
C GLU A 2 9.70 -1.19 35.64
N LYS A 3 9.15 -2.27 36.14
CA LYS A 3 9.60 -3.64 35.79
C LYS A 3 9.29 -4.05 34.34
N ASN A 4 8.30 -3.46 33.68
CA ASN A 4 7.94 -3.79 32.31
C ASN A 4 8.81 -3.08 31.27
N PHE A 5 9.43 -1.96 31.63
CA PHE A 5 10.30 -1.18 30.73
C PHE A 5 11.62 -1.95 30.44
N TRP A 6 12.19 -2.62 31.45
CA TRP A 6 13.45 -3.35 31.31
C TRP A 6 13.30 -4.72 30.63
N MET A 7 12.10 -5.33 30.67
CA MET A 7 11.88 -6.61 29.98
C MET A 7 11.77 -6.44 28.45
N ASN A 8 11.25 -5.32 27.96
CA ASN A 8 11.17 -5.06 26.53
C ASN A 8 12.54 -4.76 25.88
N SER A 9 13.53 -4.31 26.65
CA SER A 9 14.87 -4.03 26.12
C SER A 9 15.74 -5.27 25.92
N LEU A 10 15.30 -6.45 26.41
CA LEU A 10 16.02 -7.72 26.31
C LEU A 10 15.47 -8.64 25.20
N MET A 11 14.29 -8.35 24.66
CA MET A 11 13.72 -9.11 23.52
C MET A 11 14.17 -8.42 22.23
N GLY A 12 14.88 -9.16 21.38
CA GLY A 12 15.29 -8.68 20.05
C GLY A 12 14.09 -8.22 19.22
N LYS A 13 14.33 -7.30 18.29
CA LYS A 13 13.27 -6.85 17.36
C LYS A 13 13.01 -7.93 16.32
N ARG A 14 11.75 -8.30 16.13
CA ARG A 14 11.30 -9.14 15.03
C ARG A 14 10.42 -8.31 14.11
N ILE A 15 10.94 -8.00 12.92
CA ILE A 15 10.28 -7.19 11.89
C ILE A 15 9.71 -8.13 10.85
N LEU A 16 8.38 -8.11 10.69
CA LEU A 16 7.68 -8.84 9.65
C LEU A 16 7.29 -7.90 8.51
N LEU A 17 7.55 -8.36 7.29
CA LEU A 17 7.15 -7.70 6.07
C LEU A 17 6.04 -8.54 5.43
N LEU A 18 4.88 -7.93 5.21
CA LEU A 18 3.70 -8.54 4.62
C LEU A 18 3.25 -7.73 3.41
N GLY A 19 2.70 -8.39 2.40
CA GLY A 19 2.15 -7.69 1.24
C GLY A 19 2.46 -8.34 -0.10
N ASP A 20 2.79 -7.51 -1.07
CA ASP A 20 2.95 -7.85 -2.48
C ASP A 20 4.36 -7.55 -3.02
N SER A 21 4.48 -7.38 -4.35
CA SER A 21 5.72 -7.09 -5.07
C SER A 21 6.44 -5.82 -4.65
N ILE A 22 5.75 -4.87 -4.00
CA ILE A 22 6.38 -3.65 -3.48
C ILE A 22 7.44 -4.00 -2.43
N ILE A 23 7.19 -5.05 -1.66
CA ILE A 23 8.14 -5.59 -0.67
C ILE A 23 8.92 -6.77 -1.25
N ASP A 24 8.25 -7.70 -1.95
CA ASP A 24 8.88 -8.85 -2.60
C ASP A 24 9.33 -8.50 -4.02
N ASN A 25 10.21 -7.51 -4.14
CA ASN A 25 10.69 -7.02 -5.44
C ASN A 25 11.91 -7.79 -5.99
N LYS A 26 12.20 -8.96 -5.46
CA LYS A 26 13.39 -9.74 -5.85
C LYS A 26 13.43 -10.10 -7.33
N SER A 27 12.29 -10.32 -7.96
CA SER A 27 12.17 -10.62 -9.39
C SER A 27 12.47 -9.43 -10.31
N TYR A 28 12.53 -8.22 -9.77
CA TYR A 28 12.66 -6.96 -10.50
C TYR A 28 14.02 -6.28 -10.32
N VAL A 29 14.93 -6.89 -9.56
CA VAL A 29 16.31 -6.41 -9.38
C VAL A 29 17.29 -7.40 -9.97
N LEU A 30 18.48 -6.92 -10.34
CA LEU A 30 19.55 -7.79 -10.85
C LEU A 30 20.07 -8.70 -9.73
N SER A 31 20.63 -9.85 -10.09
CA SER A 31 21.21 -10.80 -9.12
C SER A 31 22.36 -10.23 -8.27
N SER A 32 22.97 -9.14 -8.73
CA SER A 32 24.03 -8.40 -8.02
C SER A 32 23.49 -7.25 -7.17
N GLU A 33 22.21 -6.97 -7.23
CA GLU A 33 21.53 -5.88 -6.52
C GLU A 33 20.73 -6.42 -5.34
N LEU A 34 20.45 -5.56 -4.37
CA LEU A 34 19.67 -5.90 -3.20
C LEU A 34 18.20 -5.59 -3.43
N ASP A 35 17.32 -6.52 -3.07
CA ASP A 35 15.89 -6.29 -2.92
C ASP A 35 15.58 -5.53 -1.61
N VAL A 36 14.32 -5.16 -1.41
CA VAL A 36 13.86 -4.44 -0.20
C VAL A 36 14.27 -5.18 1.08
N THR A 37 14.06 -6.49 1.11
CA THR A 37 14.35 -7.32 2.28
C THR A 37 15.85 -7.38 2.58
N ALA A 38 16.68 -7.52 1.55
CA ALA A 38 18.12 -7.56 1.68
C ALA A 38 18.69 -6.22 2.16
N HIS A 39 18.21 -5.10 1.60
CA HIS A 39 18.54 -3.76 2.08
C HIS A 39 18.18 -3.57 3.56
N LEU A 40 17.01 -4.00 3.98
CA LEU A 40 16.58 -3.85 5.37
C LEU A 40 17.42 -4.71 6.31
N LYS A 41 17.77 -5.95 5.91
CA LYS A 41 18.68 -6.82 6.66
C LYS A 41 20.07 -6.20 6.80
N GLU A 42 20.60 -5.59 5.74
CA GLU A 42 21.89 -4.89 5.78
C GLU A 42 21.85 -3.71 6.76
N LEU A 43 20.81 -2.89 6.73
CA LEU A 43 20.62 -1.77 7.66
C LEU A 43 20.51 -2.24 9.14
N CYS A 44 19.94 -3.42 9.37
CA CYS A 44 19.81 -4.01 10.70
C CYS A 44 21.06 -4.79 11.14
N SER A 45 22.05 -5.01 10.30
CA SER A 45 23.20 -5.91 10.53
C SER A 45 24.03 -5.60 11.78
N ASN A 46 24.05 -4.35 12.22
CA ASN A 46 24.74 -3.93 13.45
C ASN A 46 23.95 -4.21 14.74
N ASP A 47 22.70 -4.64 14.62
CA ASP A 47 21.85 -5.02 15.75
C ASP A 47 21.56 -6.53 15.67
N LEU A 48 22.42 -7.33 16.26
CA LEU A 48 22.33 -8.80 16.24
C LEU A 48 21.05 -9.35 16.88
N SER A 49 20.31 -8.52 17.61
CA SER A 49 19.02 -8.88 18.20
C SER A 49 17.84 -8.65 17.26
N THR A 50 18.04 -7.95 16.13
CA THR A 50 17.00 -7.66 15.16
C THR A 50 16.94 -8.74 14.08
N THR A 51 15.76 -9.31 13.86
CA THR A 51 15.45 -10.22 12.74
C THR A 51 14.49 -9.58 11.76
N VAL A 52 14.67 -9.84 10.46
CA VAL A 52 13.79 -9.37 9.38
C VAL A 52 13.30 -10.59 8.61
N GLU A 53 11.99 -10.78 8.57
CA GLU A 53 11.32 -11.86 7.85
C GLU A 53 10.37 -11.28 6.81
N ASN A 54 10.51 -11.74 5.57
CA ASN A 54 9.63 -11.38 4.47
C ASN A 54 8.64 -12.51 4.21
N HIS A 55 7.37 -12.22 4.33
CA HIS A 55 6.24 -13.07 3.97
C HIS A 55 5.39 -12.46 2.85
N ALA A 56 5.77 -11.28 2.35
CA ALA A 56 5.16 -10.70 1.16
C ALA A 56 5.42 -11.61 -0.06
N VAL A 57 4.47 -11.68 -0.96
CA VAL A 57 4.54 -12.51 -2.17
C VAL A 57 4.19 -11.64 -3.38
N ASP A 58 5.06 -11.65 -4.39
CA ASP A 58 4.85 -10.95 -5.65
C ASP A 58 3.51 -11.36 -6.28
N GLY A 59 2.68 -10.38 -6.63
CA GLY A 59 1.37 -10.57 -7.23
C GLY A 59 0.21 -10.74 -6.25
N ASP A 60 0.46 -10.86 -4.93
CA ASP A 60 -0.61 -11.05 -3.95
C ASP A 60 -1.58 -9.86 -3.90
N THR A 61 -2.85 -10.20 -3.73
CA THR A 61 -3.95 -9.30 -3.42
C THR A 61 -4.25 -9.31 -1.92
N MET A 62 -5.15 -8.46 -1.46
CA MET A 62 -5.65 -8.51 -0.08
C MET A 62 -6.27 -9.86 0.27
N TYR A 63 -6.89 -10.55 -0.69
CA TYR A 63 -7.43 -11.89 -0.49
C TYR A 63 -6.32 -12.91 -0.21
N ASP A 64 -5.25 -12.87 -0.99
CA ASP A 64 -4.10 -13.76 -0.86
C ASP A 64 -3.36 -13.52 0.46
N LEU A 65 -3.18 -12.25 0.84
CA LEU A 65 -2.61 -11.87 2.13
C LEU A 65 -3.41 -12.48 3.30
N VAL A 66 -4.74 -12.38 3.27
CA VAL A 66 -5.59 -12.98 4.32
C VAL A 66 -5.44 -14.50 4.36
N SER A 67 -5.33 -15.14 3.19
CA SER A 67 -5.29 -16.60 3.06
C SER A 67 -3.93 -17.20 3.41
N GLY A 68 -2.83 -16.47 3.18
CA GLY A 68 -1.47 -17.00 3.26
C GLY A 68 -0.56 -16.33 4.29
N GLN A 69 -0.71 -15.02 4.52
CA GLN A 69 0.25 -14.25 5.30
C GLN A 69 -0.23 -13.93 6.73
N LEU A 70 -1.53 -14.04 7.03
CA LEU A 70 -2.10 -13.76 8.37
C LEU A 70 -2.15 -15.00 9.28
N ASP A 71 -1.24 -15.96 9.10
CA ASP A 71 -1.14 -17.09 10.02
C ASP A 71 -0.63 -16.63 11.40
N SER A 72 -1.32 -17.05 12.45
CA SER A 72 -0.98 -16.71 13.84
C SER A 72 0.44 -17.11 14.24
N LYS A 73 1.00 -18.15 13.61
CA LYS A 73 2.40 -18.56 13.82
C LYS A 73 3.39 -17.58 13.21
N ILE A 74 3.05 -17.01 12.07
CA ILE A 74 3.86 -15.97 11.42
C ILE A 74 3.84 -14.70 12.28
N LEU A 75 2.66 -14.31 12.75
CA LEU A 75 2.45 -13.06 13.49
C LEU A 75 2.91 -13.13 14.95
N SER A 76 3.12 -14.34 15.49
CA SER A 76 3.55 -14.51 16.89
C SER A 76 4.90 -13.83 17.15
N ASP A 77 5.00 -13.15 18.29
CA ASP A 77 6.22 -12.50 18.78
C ASP A 77 6.81 -11.43 17.85
N ALA A 78 6.08 -10.99 16.81
CA ALA A 78 6.46 -9.82 16.04
C ALA A 78 6.45 -8.57 16.92
N SER A 79 7.53 -7.78 16.84
CA SER A 79 7.59 -6.45 17.48
C SER A 79 7.17 -5.34 16.51
N HIS A 80 7.36 -5.56 15.22
CA HIS A 80 7.03 -4.63 14.15
C HIS A 80 6.43 -5.40 12.97
N ILE A 81 5.33 -4.91 12.42
CA ILE A 81 4.69 -5.45 11.22
C ILE A 81 4.56 -4.31 10.21
N VAL A 82 5.05 -4.54 9.01
CA VAL A 82 4.94 -3.62 7.86
C VAL A 82 4.04 -4.27 6.83
N VAL A 83 3.05 -3.53 6.33
CA VAL A 83 2.09 -4.02 5.33
C VAL A 83 2.08 -3.09 4.12
N SER A 84 2.37 -3.66 2.94
CA SER A 84 2.19 -3.00 1.65
C SER A 84 1.31 -3.87 0.77
N ILE A 85 0.03 -3.51 0.61
CA ILE A 85 -0.95 -4.31 -0.11
C ILE A 85 -2.04 -3.42 -0.72
N GLY A 86 -2.65 -3.88 -1.80
CA GLY A 86 -3.78 -3.23 -2.44
C GLY A 86 -3.47 -2.69 -3.84
N GLY A 87 -2.19 -2.65 -4.25
CA GLY A 87 -1.79 -2.27 -5.61
C GLY A 87 -2.38 -3.22 -6.65
N ASN A 88 -2.26 -4.53 -6.45
CA ASN A 88 -2.83 -5.54 -7.34
C ASN A 88 -4.36 -5.53 -7.38
N ASP A 89 -5.00 -5.26 -6.23
CA ASP A 89 -6.46 -5.08 -6.18
C ASP A 89 -6.91 -3.91 -7.05
N LEU A 90 -6.13 -2.81 -7.09
CA LEU A 90 -6.34 -1.68 -8.00
C LEU A 90 -6.16 -2.07 -9.47
N LEU A 91 -5.04 -2.73 -9.80
CA LEU A 91 -4.70 -3.13 -11.16
C LEU A 91 -5.77 -4.04 -11.77
N HIS A 92 -6.30 -4.98 -11.00
CA HIS A 92 -7.39 -5.86 -11.43
C HIS A 92 -8.68 -5.10 -11.78
N ASN A 93 -8.88 -3.91 -11.23
CA ASN A 93 -10.05 -3.09 -11.48
C ASN A 93 -9.82 -1.95 -12.50
N ILE A 94 -8.64 -1.89 -13.12
CA ILE A 94 -8.27 -0.82 -14.06
C ILE A 94 -9.19 -0.77 -15.29
N SER A 95 -9.65 -1.92 -15.81
CA SER A 95 -10.58 -2.00 -16.94
C SER A 95 -11.95 -1.37 -16.62
N PHE A 96 -12.42 -1.51 -15.40
CA PHE A 96 -13.65 -0.86 -14.95
C PHE A 96 -13.48 0.68 -14.92
N LEU A 97 -12.31 1.15 -14.49
CA LEU A 97 -11.97 2.58 -14.47
C LEU A 97 -11.89 3.17 -15.88
N GLN A 98 -11.37 2.42 -16.85
CA GLN A 98 -11.34 2.83 -18.26
C GLN A 98 -12.75 3.01 -18.81
N THR A 99 -13.66 2.10 -18.52
CA THR A 99 -15.07 2.19 -18.95
C THR A 99 -15.75 3.42 -18.38
N THR A 100 -15.46 3.78 -17.12
CA THR A 100 -16.02 4.99 -16.51
C THR A 100 -15.47 6.28 -17.13
N SER A 101 -14.20 6.29 -17.55
CA SER A 101 -13.57 7.39 -18.28
C SER A 101 -14.18 7.58 -19.68
N GLU A 102 -14.39 6.52 -20.43
CA GLU A 102 -15.05 6.59 -21.73
C GLU A 102 -16.49 7.08 -21.63
N LEU A 103 -17.24 6.61 -20.63
CA LEU A 103 -18.57 7.12 -20.34
C LEU A 103 -18.56 8.62 -20.03
N SER A 104 -17.54 9.12 -19.32
CA SER A 104 -17.40 10.56 -19.06
C SER A 104 -17.12 11.39 -20.32
N LYS A 105 -16.41 10.82 -21.32
CA LYS A 105 -16.19 11.47 -22.63
C LYS A 105 -17.47 11.55 -23.44
N VAL A 106 -18.26 10.46 -23.48
CA VAL A 106 -19.53 10.38 -24.22
C VAL A 106 -20.58 11.32 -23.61
N MET A 107 -20.57 11.51 -22.30
CA MET A 107 -21.53 12.34 -21.59
C MET A 107 -21.25 13.86 -21.65
N GLY A 108 -20.23 14.24 -22.39
CA GLY A 108 -20.00 15.59 -22.91
C GLY A 108 -19.79 16.71 -21.89
N LYS A 109 -19.09 17.73 -22.33
CA LYS A 109 -18.70 18.99 -21.69
C LYS A 109 -19.87 19.87 -21.15
N GLY A 110 -21.02 19.28 -20.84
CA GLY A 110 -22.26 19.98 -20.52
C GLY A 110 -22.64 20.11 -19.04
N ALA A 111 -21.84 19.64 -18.12
CA ALA A 111 -22.10 19.87 -16.70
C ALA A 111 -21.45 21.19 -16.25
N MET A 112 -22.03 22.31 -16.63
CA MET A 112 -21.77 23.57 -15.92
C MET A 112 -22.27 23.40 -14.48
N ILE A 113 -21.36 23.51 -13.53
CA ILE A 113 -21.68 23.78 -12.13
C ILE A 113 -22.29 25.19 -12.10
N GLY A 114 -23.58 25.27 -12.34
CA GLY A 114 -24.35 26.50 -12.15
C GLY A 114 -24.46 26.75 -10.65
N LYS A 115 -24.12 27.97 -10.25
CA LYS A 115 -24.26 28.55 -8.91
C LYS A 115 -25.07 27.68 -7.93
N TRP A 116 -24.37 26.96 -7.02
CA TRP A 116 -24.92 26.45 -5.75
C TRP A 116 -26.30 25.78 -5.78
N GLY A 117 -26.65 25.09 -6.83
CA GLY A 117 -27.81 24.21 -6.89
C GLY A 117 -27.40 22.93 -7.56
N VAL A 118 -27.53 21.82 -6.86
CA VAL A 118 -27.44 20.48 -7.45
C VAL A 118 -28.63 20.36 -8.40
N LYS A 119 -28.48 20.84 -9.64
CA LYS A 119 -29.38 20.43 -10.72
C LYS A 119 -29.14 18.95 -10.93
N GLU A 120 -30.24 18.21 -10.96
CA GLU A 120 -30.36 16.76 -11.12
C GLU A 120 -29.16 16.14 -11.73
N LEU A 121 -28.39 15.42 -10.90
CA LEU A 121 -27.29 14.55 -11.37
C LEU A 121 -27.92 13.61 -12.40
N ASN A 122 -27.36 13.59 -13.60
CA ASN A 122 -27.82 12.68 -14.65
C ASN A 122 -27.93 11.26 -14.06
N PRO A 123 -29.10 10.59 -14.10
CA PRO A 123 -29.27 9.26 -13.49
C PRO A 123 -28.22 8.23 -13.90
N SER A 124 -27.72 8.29 -15.14
CA SER A 124 -26.64 7.42 -15.63
C SER A 124 -25.30 7.68 -14.95
N ARG A 125 -24.99 8.93 -14.56
CA ARG A 125 -23.80 9.28 -13.79
C ARG A 125 -23.87 8.74 -12.36
N ASN A 126 -25.02 8.90 -11.73
CA ASN A 126 -25.23 8.38 -10.39
C ASN A 126 -25.00 6.86 -10.35
N LYS A 127 -25.53 6.15 -11.35
CA LYS A 127 -25.36 4.70 -11.43
C LYS A 127 -23.88 4.28 -11.52
N VAL A 128 -23.09 4.95 -12.35
CA VAL A 128 -21.64 4.63 -12.48
C VAL A 128 -20.91 4.92 -11.16
N PHE A 129 -21.19 6.03 -10.49
CA PHE A 129 -20.58 6.31 -9.18
C PHE A 129 -21.03 5.31 -8.11
N GLU A 130 -22.29 4.95 -8.09
CA GLU A 130 -22.81 3.93 -7.17
C GLU A 130 -22.19 2.58 -7.43
N GLU A 131 -22.09 2.12 -8.68
CA GLU A 131 -21.44 0.87 -9.07
C GLU A 131 -19.96 0.88 -8.67
N THR A 132 -19.22 1.94 -8.98
CA THR A 132 -17.81 2.07 -8.56
C THR A 132 -17.65 2.01 -7.03
N TYR A 133 -18.53 2.72 -6.32
CA TYR A 133 -18.46 2.72 -4.87
C TYR A 133 -18.77 1.35 -4.27
N PHE A 134 -19.88 0.72 -4.68
CA PHE A 134 -20.32 -0.54 -4.09
C PHE A 134 -19.56 -1.76 -4.59
N GLU A 135 -19.05 -1.73 -5.80
CA GLU A 135 -18.34 -2.89 -6.39
C GLU A 135 -16.82 -2.85 -6.15
N ILE A 136 -16.24 -1.70 -5.97
CA ILE A 136 -14.78 -1.55 -5.81
C ILE A 136 -14.40 -0.95 -4.45
N ILE A 137 -14.88 0.26 -4.16
CA ILE A 137 -14.39 1.03 -3.01
C ILE A 137 -14.84 0.43 -1.69
N GLU A 138 -16.12 0.10 -1.55
CA GLU A 138 -16.65 -0.46 -0.30
C GLU A 138 -16.11 -1.87 0.01
N PRO A 139 -16.02 -2.81 -0.95
CA PRO A 139 -15.34 -4.10 -0.74
C PRO A 139 -13.88 -3.94 -0.35
N PHE A 140 -13.13 -3.08 -1.06
CA PHE A 140 -11.73 -2.79 -0.72
C PHE A 140 -11.61 -2.29 0.72
N LYS A 141 -12.37 -1.27 1.08
CA LYS A 141 -12.37 -0.70 2.42
C LYS A 141 -12.66 -1.76 3.48
N LYS A 142 -13.71 -2.56 3.29
CA LYS A 142 -14.12 -3.61 4.23
C LYS A 142 -13.03 -4.66 4.41
N GLN A 143 -12.41 -5.08 3.32
CA GLN A 143 -11.34 -6.08 3.36
C GLN A 143 -10.08 -5.50 4.01
N TYR A 144 -9.67 -4.30 3.64
CA TYR A 144 -8.52 -3.62 4.23
C TYR A 144 -8.71 -3.39 5.74
N GLU A 145 -9.88 -2.90 6.16
CA GLU A 145 -10.20 -2.77 7.59
C GLU A 145 -10.15 -4.11 8.33
N THR A 146 -10.59 -5.20 7.70
CA THR A 146 -10.54 -6.54 8.30
C THR A 146 -9.10 -7.02 8.52
N ILE A 147 -8.22 -6.78 7.55
CA ILE A 147 -6.78 -7.08 7.66
C ILE A 147 -6.16 -6.32 8.83
N VAL A 148 -6.34 -5.00 8.84
CA VAL A 148 -5.73 -4.14 9.86
C VAL A 148 -6.30 -4.43 11.25
N ALA A 149 -7.61 -4.70 11.37
CA ALA A 149 -8.23 -5.12 12.62
C ALA A 149 -7.63 -6.42 13.15
N ASN A 150 -7.35 -7.39 12.28
CA ASN A 150 -6.68 -8.63 12.68
C ASN A 150 -5.26 -8.35 13.20
N LEU A 151 -4.47 -7.59 12.45
CA LEU A 151 -3.09 -7.26 12.81
C LEU A 151 -3.01 -6.44 14.09
N SER A 152 -3.96 -5.53 14.32
CA SER A 152 -4.00 -4.69 15.53
C SER A 152 -4.28 -5.46 16.83
N ASN A 153 -4.72 -6.72 16.76
CA ASN A 153 -4.84 -7.59 17.93
C ASN A 153 -3.48 -8.10 18.43
N HIS A 154 -2.43 -7.97 17.64
CA HIS A 154 -1.07 -8.31 18.03
C HIS A 154 -0.39 -7.13 18.72
N ARG A 155 0.58 -7.43 19.62
CA ARG A 155 1.31 -6.39 20.38
C ARG A 155 2.43 -5.71 19.55
N ALA A 156 2.40 -5.86 18.24
CA ALA A 156 3.38 -5.28 17.34
C ALA A 156 3.05 -3.81 17.03
N ASN A 157 4.08 -3.00 16.81
CA ASN A 157 3.93 -1.72 16.13
C ASN A 157 3.56 -2.00 14.68
N LEU A 158 2.57 -1.32 14.16
CA LEU A 158 2.02 -1.56 12.82
C LEU A 158 2.29 -0.36 11.91
N LEU A 159 2.93 -0.62 10.76
CA LEU A 159 3.17 0.35 9.69
C LEU A 159 2.39 -0.06 8.44
N LEU A 160 1.51 0.80 7.98
CA LEU A 160 0.73 0.62 6.76
C LEU A 160 1.34 1.48 5.65
N CYS A 161 1.71 0.87 4.53
CA CYS A 161 2.17 1.59 3.36
C CYS A 161 0.98 2.05 2.52
N THR A 162 1.06 3.27 1.97
CA THR A 162 0.13 3.73 0.94
C THR A 162 0.45 3.05 -0.40
N VAL A 163 -0.46 3.16 -1.36
CA VAL A 163 -0.19 2.79 -2.75
C VAL A 163 0.34 4.02 -3.49
N TYR A 164 1.27 3.84 -4.42
CA TYR A 164 1.79 4.89 -5.29
C TYR A 164 1.28 4.76 -6.74
N GLU A 165 1.50 5.78 -7.54
CA GLU A 165 0.92 5.91 -8.87
C GLU A 165 1.72 5.21 -9.97
N GLY A 166 2.94 4.76 -9.67
CA GLY A 166 3.89 4.23 -10.65
C GLY A 166 4.54 5.31 -11.53
N ASP A 167 5.48 4.89 -12.35
CA ASP A 167 6.11 5.72 -13.40
C ASP A 167 5.44 5.42 -14.77
N LEU A 168 4.12 5.63 -14.81
CA LEU A 168 3.36 5.47 -16.05
C LEU A 168 3.69 6.62 -16.98
N VAL A 169 4.29 6.29 -18.12
CA VAL A 169 4.71 7.29 -19.12
C VAL A 169 3.52 8.16 -19.51
N ASP A 170 3.69 9.48 -19.37
CA ASP A 170 2.75 10.48 -19.86
C ASP A 170 2.73 10.48 -21.41
N SER A 171 2.08 9.49 -22.02
CA SER A 171 1.72 9.53 -23.42
C SER A 171 0.25 9.94 -23.51
N ASP A 172 -0.08 10.76 -24.51
CA ASP A 172 -1.46 11.19 -24.78
C ASP A 172 -2.43 9.99 -24.90
N GLU A 173 -1.91 8.83 -25.30
CA GLU A 173 -2.65 7.59 -25.44
C GLU A 173 -3.08 6.97 -24.09
N PHE A 174 -2.34 7.24 -23.02
CA PHE A 174 -2.62 6.71 -21.66
C PHE A 174 -3.04 7.78 -20.64
N SER A 175 -3.21 9.04 -21.08
CA SER A 175 -3.51 10.16 -20.16
C SER A 175 -4.78 9.93 -19.32
N ASP A 176 -5.81 9.30 -19.89
CA ASP A 176 -7.08 9.02 -19.20
C ASP A 176 -6.94 7.87 -18.19
N VAL A 177 -6.13 6.86 -18.50
CA VAL A 177 -5.78 5.77 -17.59
C VAL A 177 -5.00 6.33 -16.40
N ASN A 178 -4.02 7.19 -16.67
CA ASN A 178 -3.23 7.86 -15.63
C ASN A 178 -4.11 8.67 -14.66
N ASN A 179 -5.01 9.49 -15.19
CA ASN A 179 -5.89 10.32 -14.35
C ASN A 179 -6.86 9.47 -13.51
N SER A 180 -7.40 8.41 -14.08
CA SER A 180 -8.26 7.46 -13.35
C SER A 180 -7.49 6.72 -12.27
N SER A 181 -6.29 6.23 -12.58
CA SER A 181 -5.42 5.55 -11.63
C SER A 181 -5.03 6.46 -10.47
N LYS A 182 -4.60 7.70 -10.72
CA LYS A 182 -4.28 8.71 -9.71
C LYS A 182 -5.46 8.97 -8.78
N THR A 183 -6.67 9.08 -9.35
CA THR A 183 -7.89 9.30 -8.56
C THR A 183 -8.16 8.10 -7.65
N MET A 184 -8.07 6.87 -8.16
CA MET A 184 -8.31 5.67 -7.36
C MET A 184 -7.25 5.43 -6.31
N VAL A 185 -5.97 5.65 -6.64
CA VAL A 185 -4.87 5.62 -5.65
C VAL A 185 -5.15 6.61 -4.52
N SER A 186 -5.64 7.82 -4.83
CA SER A 186 -5.99 8.81 -3.81
C SER A 186 -7.14 8.35 -2.91
N ILE A 187 -8.19 7.72 -3.47
CA ILE A 187 -9.31 7.18 -2.70
C ILE A 187 -8.84 6.02 -1.80
N PHE A 188 -8.02 5.12 -2.33
CA PHE A 188 -7.51 3.98 -1.56
C PHE A 188 -6.57 4.44 -0.45
N ASN A 189 -5.73 5.42 -0.71
CA ASN A 189 -4.86 5.99 0.32
C ASN A 189 -5.66 6.71 1.43
N ASP A 190 -6.79 7.35 1.11
CA ASP A 190 -7.71 7.86 2.16
C ASP A 190 -8.23 6.72 3.05
N ILE A 191 -8.53 5.55 2.47
CA ILE A 191 -8.93 4.36 3.24
C ILE A 191 -7.78 3.88 4.14
N VAL A 192 -6.54 3.82 3.62
CA VAL A 192 -5.35 3.46 4.40
C VAL A 192 -5.19 4.40 5.59
N TYR A 193 -5.20 5.72 5.36
CA TYR A 193 -5.06 6.73 6.42
C TYR A 193 -6.15 6.65 7.48
N ARG A 194 -7.42 6.51 7.05
CA ARG A 194 -8.55 6.39 7.99
C ARG A 194 -8.47 5.13 8.81
N THR A 195 -8.09 4.02 8.18
CA THR A 195 -7.95 2.74 8.86
C THR A 195 -6.78 2.78 9.83
N ALA A 196 -5.64 3.34 9.45
CA ALA A 196 -4.50 3.55 10.33
C ALA A 196 -4.89 4.34 11.57
N ASN A 197 -5.55 5.49 11.38
CA ASN A 197 -6.01 6.31 12.50
C ASN A 197 -7.00 5.58 13.42
N LYS A 198 -7.90 4.76 12.84
CA LYS A 198 -8.89 3.99 13.61
C LYS A 198 -8.23 2.93 14.51
N TYR A 199 -7.16 2.31 14.05
CA TYR A 199 -6.49 1.21 14.76
C TYR A 199 -5.15 1.60 15.41
N GLY A 200 -4.76 2.87 15.36
CA GLY A 200 -3.53 3.35 15.97
C GLY A 200 -2.26 2.88 15.26
N ALA A 201 -2.33 2.63 13.97
CA ALA A 201 -1.18 2.27 13.14
C ALA A 201 -0.49 3.53 12.57
N ASP A 202 0.81 3.42 12.30
CA ASP A 202 1.56 4.43 11.56
C ASP A 202 1.33 4.26 10.05
N VAL A 203 1.54 5.33 9.27
CA VAL A 203 1.46 5.30 7.81
C VAL A 203 2.78 5.71 7.20
N LEU A 204 3.23 4.95 6.21
CA LEU A 204 4.35 5.27 5.33
C LEU A 204 3.80 5.69 3.96
N GLU A 205 3.96 6.97 3.63
CA GLU A 205 3.52 7.52 2.35
C GLU A 205 4.53 7.16 1.24
N LEU A 206 4.18 6.18 0.41
CA LEU A 206 5.08 5.71 -0.62
C LEU A 206 5.26 6.70 -1.78
N ARG A 207 4.32 7.61 -2.00
CA ARG A 207 4.45 8.66 -3.02
C ARG A 207 5.56 9.67 -2.70
N ASP A 208 5.97 9.78 -1.43
CA ASP A 208 7.12 10.58 -1.01
C ASP A 208 8.46 9.84 -1.19
N ILE A 209 8.41 8.53 -1.38
CA ILE A 209 9.59 7.65 -1.55
C ILE A 209 9.88 7.43 -3.03
N PHE A 210 8.85 7.07 -3.79
CA PHE A 210 8.96 6.75 -5.21
C PHE A 210 8.65 8.00 -6.05
N VAL A 211 9.65 8.88 -6.20
CA VAL A 211 9.49 10.21 -6.82
C VAL A 211 10.23 10.38 -8.14
N ARG A 212 11.09 9.41 -8.53
CA ARG A 212 11.94 9.49 -9.71
C ARG A 212 11.83 8.20 -10.53
N SER A 213 11.99 8.29 -11.84
CA SER A 213 11.98 7.11 -12.73
C SER A 213 13.01 6.05 -12.33
N GLU A 214 14.16 6.42 -11.77
CA GLU A 214 15.18 5.49 -11.27
C GLU A 214 14.72 4.66 -10.06
N ASP A 215 13.64 5.07 -9.38
CA ASP A 215 13.07 4.34 -8.25
C ASP A 215 12.28 3.11 -8.71
N TYR A 216 12.01 3.00 -10.00
CA TYR A 216 11.21 1.96 -10.62
C TYR A 216 12.07 1.05 -11.53
N ALA A 217 11.85 -0.25 -11.44
CA ALA A 217 12.45 -1.25 -12.34
C ALA A 217 11.64 -1.40 -13.65
N ASN A 218 10.35 -1.16 -13.56
CA ASN A 218 9.37 -1.09 -14.64
C ASN A 218 8.29 -0.08 -14.21
N PRO A 219 7.21 0.17 -14.98
CA PRO A 219 6.26 1.23 -14.62
C PRO A 219 5.66 1.18 -13.21
N ILE A 220 5.66 0.03 -12.54
CA ILE A 220 4.99 -0.14 -11.24
C ILE A 220 5.84 -0.78 -10.14
N GLU A 221 6.94 -1.45 -10.49
CA GLU A 221 7.72 -2.20 -9.51
C GLU A 221 8.94 -1.44 -9.00
N PRO A 222 9.29 -1.56 -7.72
CA PRO A 222 10.48 -0.92 -7.18
C PRO A 222 11.77 -1.46 -7.80
N SER A 223 12.64 -0.53 -8.19
CA SER A 223 14.03 -0.89 -8.51
C SER A 223 14.84 -1.15 -7.24
N HIS A 224 16.10 -1.56 -7.41
CA HIS A 224 17.10 -1.60 -6.34
C HIS A 224 17.21 -0.24 -5.58
N ILE A 225 17.16 0.88 -6.31
CA ILE A 225 17.24 2.23 -5.71
C ILE A 225 15.98 2.55 -4.91
N GLY A 226 14.80 2.35 -5.49
CA GLY A 226 13.52 2.56 -4.82
C GLY A 226 13.35 1.63 -3.61
N GLY A 227 13.71 0.36 -3.78
CA GLY A 227 13.72 -0.63 -2.69
C GLY A 227 14.63 -0.25 -1.53
N GLY A 228 15.82 0.30 -1.83
CA GLY A 228 16.73 0.82 -0.81
C GLY A 228 16.14 2.00 -0.03
N LYS A 229 15.45 2.92 -0.70
CA LYS A 229 14.75 4.04 -0.04
C LYS A 229 13.62 3.54 0.86
N LEU A 230 12.82 2.59 0.39
CA LEU A 230 11.74 1.96 1.16
C LEU A 230 12.31 1.27 2.40
N ALA A 231 13.33 0.44 2.25
CA ALA A 231 13.99 -0.25 3.36
C ALA A 231 14.54 0.75 4.39
N LYS A 232 15.12 1.86 3.94
CA LYS A 232 15.62 2.92 4.83
C LYS A 232 14.48 3.59 5.60
N ALA A 233 13.36 3.87 4.97
CA ALA A 233 12.20 4.46 5.63
C ALA A 233 11.61 3.51 6.69
N ILE A 234 11.49 2.23 6.38
CA ILE A 234 11.07 1.19 7.34
C ILE A 234 12.06 1.12 8.52
N TYR A 235 13.35 1.07 8.25
CA TYR A 235 14.38 1.05 9.30
C TYR A 235 14.27 2.26 10.22
N ASP A 236 14.13 3.47 9.67
CA ASP A 236 14.01 4.69 10.45
C ASP A 236 12.75 4.70 11.32
N TRP A 237 11.64 4.15 10.82
CA TRP A 237 10.43 3.97 11.59
C TRP A 237 10.65 3.02 12.77
N THR A 238 11.31 1.88 12.59
CA THR A 238 11.58 0.92 13.68
C THR A 238 12.47 1.49 14.80
N LYS A 239 13.20 2.57 14.54
CA LYS A 239 14.00 3.27 15.57
C LYS A 239 13.16 4.25 16.39
N LYS A 240 12.07 4.79 15.82
CA LYS A 240 11.18 5.74 16.52
C LYS A 240 10.11 5.03 17.35
N SER A 241 9.74 3.81 16.96
CA SER A 241 8.68 2.99 17.58
C SER A 241 9.21 2.08 18.70
N ALA A 242 10.39 2.35 19.24
CA ALA A 242 11.08 1.53 20.25
C ALA A 242 10.76 1.99 21.68
#